data_3a78dbcac7fb2881afba5ce79a5db92c
#
_entry.id   3a78dbcac7fb2881afba5ce79a5db92c
#
_cell.length_a   1.000
_cell.length_b   1.000
_cell.length_c   1.000
_cell.angle_alpha   90.00
_cell.angle_beta   90.00
_cell.angle_gamma   90.00
#
_symmetry.space_group_name_H-M   'P 1'
#
loop_
_entity.id
_entity.type
_entity.pdbx_description
1 polymer ?
#
loop_
_entity_poly.entity_id
_entity_poly.type
_entity_poly.pdbx_seq_one_letter_code
_entity_poly.pdbx_strand_id
1 'polypeptide(L)'
;MKYKYSRPCFTLILLLGWLLLFAACKSAVVPSSRTPIKDIETKELTNSIAKNQLEYKKFRSRVKTTFDNGKRKQQIIINLRLEKSKSIWMSANMIVPIAKLLVTPEKVSFYEKFQKTFFEGDVSFINQQFDTRFEFNDLQNLLMGLPLTNINRGRWESISHPKYYILTPKSDKLRFRPTFFFDPNSFLLLEQRFMVPGTQQSLTIKYLNHQKLEGEFIPGEVQISLFDGIALYSIFQVMTSVKKYVEMSTQSFLIELLP
;
A
#
# COMPACT_ATOMS: atom_id res chain seq x y z
N MET A 1 69.44 -19.46 -10.79
CA MET A 1 68.16 -19.71 -11.50
C MET A 1 67.15 -18.63 -11.13
N LYS A 2 66.84 -17.69 -12.06
CA LYS A 2 65.88 -16.61 -11.83
C LYS A 2 64.55 -17.05 -12.50
N TYR A 3 63.51 -17.27 -11.70
CA TYR A 3 62.16 -17.52 -12.23
C TYR A 3 61.54 -16.20 -12.67
N LYS A 4 61.28 -16.07 -13.94
CA LYS A 4 60.58 -14.95 -14.58
C LYS A 4 59.10 -15.22 -14.53
N TYR A 5 58.36 -14.65 -13.57
CA TYR A 5 56.91 -14.72 -13.56
C TYR A 5 56.37 -13.91 -14.74
N SER A 6 55.64 -14.59 -15.64
CA SER A 6 55.02 -13.94 -16.80
C SER A 6 53.75 -13.17 -16.36
N ARG A 7 53.79 -11.86 -16.60
CA ARG A 7 52.71 -10.91 -16.27
C ARG A 7 51.32 -11.14 -16.92
N PRO A 8 51.11 -12.01 -17.95
CA PRO A 8 49.78 -12.16 -18.55
C PRO A 8 48.78 -13.02 -17.72
N CYS A 9 49.27 -13.88 -16.82
CA CYS A 9 48.39 -14.73 -16.02
C CYS A 9 47.64 -13.99 -14.90
N PHE A 10 48.26 -12.97 -14.30
CA PHE A 10 47.67 -12.18 -13.24
C PHE A 10 46.60 -11.22 -13.74
N THR A 11 46.77 -10.64 -14.93
CA THR A 11 45.78 -9.78 -15.58
C THR A 11 44.55 -10.56 -16.04
N LEU A 12 44.71 -11.82 -16.44
CA LEU A 12 43.60 -12.70 -16.85
C LEU A 12 42.72 -13.07 -15.64
N ILE A 13 43.33 -13.35 -14.49
CA ILE A 13 42.62 -13.68 -13.24
C ILE A 13 41.84 -12.45 -12.73
N LEU A 14 42.41 -11.25 -12.80
CA LEU A 14 41.75 -9.99 -12.43
C LEU A 14 40.55 -9.68 -13.36
N LEU A 15 40.68 -9.91 -14.66
CA LEU A 15 39.60 -9.73 -15.63
C LEU A 15 38.47 -10.75 -15.41
N LEU A 16 38.81 -12.01 -15.10
CA LEU A 16 37.82 -13.05 -14.80
C LEU A 16 37.06 -12.76 -13.49
N GLY A 17 37.75 -12.22 -12.47
CA GLY A 17 37.15 -11.78 -11.21
C GLY A 17 36.17 -10.60 -11.38
N TRP A 18 36.48 -9.67 -12.27
CA TRP A 18 35.60 -8.52 -12.58
C TRP A 18 34.36 -8.94 -13.34
N LEU A 19 34.42 -9.97 -14.19
CA LEU A 19 33.28 -10.51 -14.94
C LEU A 19 32.24 -11.20 -14.03
N LEU A 20 32.70 -11.77 -12.89
CA LEU A 20 31.81 -12.45 -11.93
C LEU A 20 31.02 -11.48 -11.04
N LEU A 21 31.42 -10.19 -10.93
CA LEU A 21 30.73 -9.19 -10.15
C LEU A 21 29.44 -8.65 -10.81
N PHE A 22 29.24 -8.89 -12.11
CA PHE A 22 28.02 -8.48 -12.83
C PHE A 22 26.88 -9.52 -12.81
N ALA A 23 27.05 -10.66 -12.14
CA ALA A 23 26.05 -11.73 -12.11
C ALA A 23 25.06 -11.64 -10.95
N ALA A 24 25.10 -10.62 -10.11
CA ALA A 24 24.24 -10.52 -8.94
C ALA A 24 23.23 -9.37 -9.06
N CYS A 25 21.98 -9.73 -9.08
CA CYS A 25 20.71 -9.02 -8.92
C CYS A 25 19.80 -9.09 -10.14
N LYS A 26 19.30 -10.28 -10.43
CA LYS A 26 17.98 -10.37 -11.07
C LYS A 26 16.92 -10.25 -9.99
N SER A 27 16.36 -9.05 -9.82
CA SER A 27 15.06 -8.88 -9.20
C SER A 27 14.08 -9.77 -9.97
N ALA A 28 13.45 -10.73 -9.30
CA ALA A 28 12.41 -11.56 -9.90
C ALA A 28 11.20 -10.65 -10.19
N VAL A 29 11.17 -10.04 -11.36
CA VAL A 29 9.98 -9.44 -11.93
C VAL A 29 9.04 -10.61 -12.18
N VAL A 30 7.92 -10.65 -11.46
CA VAL A 30 6.84 -11.60 -11.72
C VAL A 30 6.39 -11.35 -13.17
N PRO A 31 6.62 -12.27 -14.12
CA PRO A 31 6.19 -12.05 -15.49
C PRO A 31 4.66 -12.01 -15.51
N SER A 32 4.09 -10.97 -16.08
CA SER A 32 2.65 -10.96 -16.38
C SER A 32 2.38 -12.14 -17.32
N SER A 33 1.68 -13.16 -16.82
CA SER A 33 1.38 -14.33 -17.64
C SER A 33 0.51 -13.90 -18.82
N ARG A 34 0.93 -14.27 -20.03
CA ARG A 34 0.17 -14.06 -21.27
C ARG A 34 -0.94 -15.11 -21.46
N THR A 35 -1.25 -15.89 -20.44
CA THR A 35 -2.37 -16.84 -20.49
C THR A 35 -3.68 -16.08 -20.47
N PRO A 36 -4.65 -16.43 -21.33
CA PRO A 36 -5.99 -15.86 -21.27
C PRO A 36 -6.56 -16.04 -19.87
N ILE A 37 -7.17 -14.98 -19.34
CA ILE A 37 -7.81 -15.04 -18.03
C ILE A 37 -9.00 -16.00 -18.13
N LYS A 38 -9.03 -17.00 -17.24
CA LYS A 38 -10.16 -17.92 -17.14
C LYS A 38 -11.39 -17.13 -16.78
N ASP A 39 -12.47 -17.31 -17.52
CA ASP A 39 -13.77 -16.78 -17.15
C ASP A 39 -14.27 -17.50 -15.89
N ILE A 40 -14.53 -16.75 -14.84
CA ILE A 40 -15.05 -17.27 -13.56
C ILE A 40 -16.26 -16.47 -13.13
N GLU A 41 -17.20 -17.16 -12.49
CA GLU A 41 -18.38 -16.48 -11.95
C GLU A 41 -18.01 -15.46 -10.87
N THR A 42 -18.78 -14.38 -10.77
CA THR A 42 -18.55 -13.32 -9.78
C THR A 42 -18.47 -13.85 -8.34
N LYS A 43 -19.27 -14.86 -7.99
CA LYS A 43 -19.25 -15.49 -6.67
C LYS A 43 -17.96 -16.26 -6.42
N GLU A 44 -17.47 -16.98 -7.40
CA GLU A 44 -16.18 -17.69 -7.32
C GLU A 44 -15.03 -16.70 -7.19
N LEU A 45 -15.07 -15.61 -7.97
CA LEU A 45 -14.09 -14.53 -7.88
C LEU A 45 -14.04 -13.90 -6.50
N THR A 46 -15.18 -13.49 -5.94
CA THR A 46 -15.23 -12.89 -4.58
C THR A 46 -14.74 -13.84 -3.50
N ASN A 47 -15.06 -15.13 -3.60
CA ASN A 47 -14.56 -16.16 -2.68
C ASN A 47 -13.03 -16.33 -2.80
N SER A 48 -12.49 -16.33 -4.01
CA SER A 48 -11.05 -16.46 -4.24
C SER A 48 -10.28 -15.24 -3.72
N ILE A 49 -10.82 -14.06 -3.92
CA ILE A 49 -10.25 -12.83 -3.35
C ILE A 49 -10.27 -12.90 -1.81
N ALA A 50 -11.40 -13.29 -1.21
CA ALA A 50 -11.52 -13.38 0.25
C ALA A 50 -10.51 -14.36 0.88
N LYS A 51 -10.25 -15.49 0.22
CA LYS A 51 -9.26 -16.49 0.68
C LYS A 51 -7.82 -16.00 0.60
N ASN A 52 -7.52 -15.05 -0.28
CA ASN A 52 -6.17 -14.51 -0.48
C ASN A 52 -5.96 -13.15 0.20
N GLN A 53 -6.91 -12.70 1.04
CA GLN A 53 -6.73 -11.49 1.82
C GLN A 53 -5.70 -11.69 2.93
N LEU A 54 -4.88 -10.68 3.12
CA LEU A 54 -3.86 -10.65 4.17
C LEU A 54 -4.48 -10.76 5.57
N GLU A 55 -4.03 -11.74 6.33
CA GLU A 55 -4.37 -11.89 7.75
C GLU A 55 -3.23 -11.39 8.64
N TYR A 56 -3.52 -10.42 9.49
CA TYR A 56 -2.57 -9.88 10.47
C TYR A 56 -3.26 -9.55 11.79
N LYS A 57 -2.54 -9.65 12.90
CA LYS A 57 -2.97 -9.11 14.20
C LYS A 57 -2.33 -7.74 14.44
N LYS A 58 -1.02 -7.68 14.29
CA LYS A 58 -0.23 -6.46 14.42
C LYS A 58 0.74 -6.35 13.24
N PHE A 59 0.96 -5.13 12.79
CA PHE A 59 1.80 -4.83 11.65
C PHE A 59 2.63 -3.57 11.92
N ARG A 60 3.88 -3.59 11.52
CA ARG A 60 4.78 -2.43 11.60
C ARG A 60 5.51 -2.26 10.28
N SER A 61 5.59 -1.02 9.82
CA SER A 61 6.35 -0.69 8.62
C SER A 61 7.01 0.68 8.76
N ARG A 62 8.13 0.84 8.08
CA ARG A 62 8.73 2.13 7.79
C ARG A 62 8.48 2.46 6.33
N VAL A 63 7.83 3.58 6.08
CA VAL A 63 7.34 3.97 4.77
C VAL A 63 8.00 5.27 4.35
N LYS A 64 8.66 5.27 3.21
CA LYS A 64 9.15 6.48 2.55
C LYS A 64 7.99 7.05 1.73
N THR A 65 7.51 8.21 2.10
CA THR A 65 6.33 8.84 1.50
C THR A 65 6.76 10.10 0.75
N THR A 66 6.32 10.23 -0.48
CA THR A 66 6.49 11.44 -1.30
C THR A 66 5.10 11.99 -1.58
N PHE A 67 4.86 13.23 -1.18
CA PHE A 67 3.67 13.99 -1.50
C PHE A 67 4.00 14.96 -2.65
N ASP A 68 3.13 15.02 -3.62
CA ASP A 68 3.26 15.92 -4.77
C ASP A 68 1.88 16.54 -5.08
N ASN A 69 1.79 17.87 -5.06
CA ASN A 69 0.57 18.62 -5.38
C ASN A 69 0.70 19.41 -6.71
N GLY A 70 1.67 19.01 -7.56
CA GLY A 70 1.97 19.67 -8.82
C GLY A 70 2.82 20.95 -8.68
N LYS A 71 2.88 21.56 -7.48
CA LYS A 71 3.68 22.77 -7.19
C LYS A 71 4.86 22.48 -6.28
N ARG A 72 4.69 21.54 -5.34
CA ARG A 72 5.70 21.15 -4.35
C ARG A 72 5.75 19.64 -4.22
N LYS A 73 6.98 19.13 -4.18
CA LYS A 73 7.26 17.73 -3.90
C LYS A 73 8.00 17.64 -2.56
N GLN A 74 7.43 16.88 -1.62
CA GLN A 74 7.98 16.73 -0.28
C GLN A 74 8.10 15.26 0.08
N GLN A 75 9.24 14.91 0.68
CA GLN A 75 9.52 13.56 1.13
C GLN A 75 9.60 13.49 2.65
N ILE A 76 8.92 12.52 3.22
CA ILE A 76 8.90 12.24 4.66
C ILE A 76 9.02 10.74 4.90
N ILE A 77 9.50 10.37 6.07
CA ILE A 77 9.50 8.99 6.54
C ILE A 77 8.36 8.82 7.55
N ILE A 78 7.49 7.86 7.28
CA ILE A 78 6.40 7.50 8.20
C ILE A 78 6.74 6.16 8.85
N ASN A 79 6.77 6.12 10.18
CA ASN A 79 6.70 4.87 10.92
C ASN A 79 5.22 4.54 11.14
N LEU A 80 4.79 3.42 10.60
CA LEU A 80 3.42 2.93 10.66
C LEU A 80 3.33 1.74 11.61
N ARG A 81 2.31 1.72 12.45
CA ARG A 81 1.92 0.59 13.29
C ARG A 81 0.42 0.39 13.21
N LEU A 82 0.01 -0.84 12.98
CA LEU A 82 -1.40 -1.23 12.93
C LEU A 82 -1.66 -2.35 13.92
N GLU A 83 -2.75 -2.25 14.66
CA GLU A 83 -3.38 -3.36 15.36
C GLU A 83 -4.76 -3.55 14.77
N LYS A 84 -5.04 -4.74 14.21
CA LYS A 84 -6.28 -5.03 13.46
C LYS A 84 -7.50 -4.69 14.31
N SER A 85 -8.40 -3.91 13.75
CA SER A 85 -9.64 -3.42 14.34
C SER A 85 -9.49 -2.61 15.64
N LYS A 86 -8.26 -2.17 16.00
CA LYS A 86 -8.00 -1.42 17.23
C LYS A 86 -7.33 -0.08 17.01
N SER A 87 -6.22 -0.03 16.28
CA SER A 87 -5.47 1.21 16.13
C SER A 87 -4.67 1.31 14.84
N ILE A 88 -4.51 2.54 14.36
CA ILE A 88 -3.55 2.97 13.36
C ILE A 88 -2.70 4.04 14.03
N TRP A 89 -1.41 3.80 14.15
CA TRP A 89 -0.47 4.79 14.64
C TRP A 89 0.55 5.15 13.58
N MET A 90 0.78 6.43 13.39
CA MET A 90 1.77 6.95 12.45
C MET A 90 2.63 8.02 13.12
N SER A 91 3.93 8.00 12.85
CA SER A 91 4.84 9.09 13.16
C SER A 91 5.54 9.54 11.89
N ALA A 92 5.30 10.78 11.50
CA ALA A 92 5.97 11.41 10.39
C ALA A 92 7.29 12.03 10.86
N ASN A 93 8.36 11.75 10.13
CA ASN A 93 9.71 12.16 10.47
C ASN A 93 10.41 12.75 9.23
N MET A 94 11.14 13.83 9.44
CA MET A 94 12.17 14.30 8.51
C MET A 94 13.54 14.00 9.12
N ILE A 95 14.21 14.98 9.72
CA ILE A 95 15.39 14.76 10.57
C ILE A 95 14.95 14.44 12.00
N VAL A 96 13.88 15.10 12.44
CA VAL A 96 13.22 14.89 13.73
C VAL A 96 11.76 14.50 13.53
N PRO A 97 11.08 13.93 14.53
CA PRO A 97 9.63 13.73 14.47
C PRO A 97 8.91 15.06 14.29
N ILE A 98 8.05 15.15 13.27
CA ILE A 98 7.31 16.37 12.91
C ILE A 98 5.83 16.27 13.23
N ALA A 99 5.26 15.07 13.13
CA ALA A 99 3.85 14.86 13.45
C ALA A 99 3.60 13.43 13.93
N LYS A 100 2.54 13.25 14.72
CA LYS A 100 2.03 11.95 15.13
C LYS A 100 0.52 11.90 14.87
N LEU A 101 0.05 10.73 14.49
CA LEU A 101 -1.36 10.43 14.27
C LEU A 101 -1.70 9.12 14.97
N LEU A 102 -2.78 9.12 15.72
CA LEU A 102 -3.42 7.93 16.27
C LEU A 102 -4.88 7.91 15.82
N VAL A 103 -5.30 6.81 15.19
CA VAL A 103 -6.70 6.56 14.86
C VAL A 103 -7.14 5.28 15.53
N THR A 104 -8.24 5.34 16.25
CA THR A 104 -8.98 4.21 16.80
C THR A 104 -10.39 4.20 16.21
N PRO A 105 -11.22 3.18 16.43
CA PRO A 105 -12.62 3.21 16.01
C PRO A 105 -13.39 4.43 16.55
N GLU A 106 -13.02 4.92 17.72
CA GLU A 106 -13.74 5.98 18.43
C GLU A 106 -13.09 7.36 18.28
N LYS A 107 -11.78 7.41 18.02
CA LYS A 107 -11.01 8.65 18.17
C LYS A 107 -9.93 8.81 17.10
N VAL A 108 -9.77 10.03 16.63
CA VAL A 108 -8.61 10.51 15.85
C VAL A 108 -7.88 11.54 16.68
N SER A 109 -6.60 11.32 16.97
CA SER A 109 -5.72 12.26 17.66
C SER A 109 -4.53 12.58 16.76
N PHE A 110 -4.29 13.85 16.51
CA PHE A 110 -3.20 14.33 15.67
C PHE A 110 -2.43 15.42 16.42
N TYR A 111 -1.12 15.36 16.33
CA TYR A 111 -0.22 16.38 16.87
C TYR A 111 0.83 16.74 15.82
N GLU A 112 1.05 18.04 15.60
CA GLU A 112 2.08 18.60 14.75
C GLU A 112 2.99 19.52 15.58
N LYS A 113 4.31 19.30 15.44
CA LYS A 113 5.31 19.88 16.35
C LYS A 113 5.72 21.31 15.99
N PHE A 114 5.76 21.69 14.70
CA PHE A 114 6.28 22.99 14.29
C PHE A 114 5.34 24.14 14.68
N GLN A 115 4.06 23.99 14.38
CA GLN A 115 3.03 24.95 14.75
C GLN A 115 2.45 24.67 16.13
N LYS A 116 2.88 23.56 16.76
CA LYS A 116 2.36 23.08 18.06
C LYS A 116 0.83 22.91 18.03
N THR A 117 0.31 22.48 16.91
CA THR A 117 -1.12 22.24 16.74
C THR A 117 -1.44 20.81 17.13
N PHE A 118 -2.61 20.63 17.74
CA PHE A 118 -3.17 19.31 17.98
C PHE A 118 -4.64 19.29 17.57
N PHE A 119 -5.12 18.12 17.24
CA PHE A 119 -6.51 17.85 16.92
C PHE A 119 -6.95 16.59 17.64
N GLU A 120 -8.14 16.63 18.20
CA GLU A 120 -8.85 15.46 18.71
C GLU A 120 -10.29 15.48 18.19
N GLY A 121 -10.73 14.37 17.64
CA GLY A 121 -12.05 14.18 17.05
C GLY A 121 -12.33 12.71 16.81
N ASP A 122 -13.27 12.43 15.96
CA ASP A 122 -13.59 11.09 15.49
C ASP A 122 -13.31 10.92 13.98
N VAL A 123 -13.58 9.73 13.43
CA VAL A 123 -13.36 9.44 12.01
C VAL A 123 -14.24 10.29 11.10
N SER A 124 -15.35 10.86 11.61
CA SER A 124 -16.23 11.74 10.83
C SER A 124 -15.50 13.00 10.36
N PHE A 125 -14.50 13.47 11.10
CA PHE A 125 -13.65 14.58 10.66
C PHE A 125 -12.94 14.26 9.35
N ILE A 126 -12.36 13.06 9.22
CA ILE A 126 -11.72 12.60 7.98
C ILE A 126 -12.76 12.58 6.85
N ASN A 127 -13.93 12.03 7.14
CA ASN A 127 -15.02 11.94 6.18
C ASN A 127 -15.52 13.32 5.71
N GLN A 128 -15.61 14.30 6.62
CA GLN A 128 -15.99 15.66 6.28
C GLN A 128 -14.95 16.37 5.40
N GLN A 129 -13.64 16.18 5.70
CA GLN A 129 -12.56 16.80 4.93
C GLN A 129 -12.49 16.27 3.48
N PHE A 130 -12.80 14.98 3.29
CA PHE A 130 -12.69 14.31 1.99
C PHE A 130 -14.04 13.95 1.37
N ASP A 131 -15.15 14.40 1.99
CA ASP A 131 -16.52 14.07 1.59
C ASP A 131 -16.74 12.56 1.35
N THR A 132 -16.24 11.75 2.27
CA THR A 132 -16.26 10.28 2.23
C THR A 132 -17.16 9.70 3.33
N ARG A 133 -17.26 8.37 3.36
CA ARG A 133 -17.94 7.60 4.42
C ARG A 133 -17.09 6.42 4.84
N PHE A 134 -15.78 6.64 5.00
CA PHE A 134 -14.88 5.60 5.47
C PHE A 134 -15.12 5.28 6.94
N GLU A 135 -15.12 4.01 7.23
CA GLU A 135 -15.02 3.47 8.57
C GLU A 135 -13.56 3.25 8.95
N PHE A 136 -13.30 3.06 10.24
CA PHE A 136 -11.94 2.79 10.72
C PHE A 136 -11.27 1.62 9.99
N ASN A 137 -12.00 0.53 9.77
CA ASN A 137 -11.48 -0.65 9.07
C ASN A 137 -11.13 -0.36 7.60
N ASP A 138 -11.84 0.56 6.94
CA ASP A 138 -11.53 0.94 5.55
C ASP A 138 -10.17 1.65 5.48
N LEU A 139 -9.83 2.47 6.48
CA LEU A 139 -8.50 3.09 6.58
C LEU A 139 -7.39 2.04 6.78
N GLN A 140 -7.64 1.00 7.58
CA GLN A 140 -6.70 -0.11 7.72
C GLN A 140 -6.57 -0.88 6.40
N ASN A 141 -7.67 -1.17 5.73
CA ASN A 141 -7.68 -1.87 4.44
C ASN A 141 -6.88 -1.12 3.39
N LEU A 142 -7.04 0.21 3.30
CA LEU A 142 -6.25 1.07 2.41
C LEU A 142 -4.75 0.86 2.59
N LEU A 143 -4.29 0.86 3.84
CA LEU A 143 -2.87 0.75 4.17
C LEU A 143 -2.31 -0.66 3.92
N MET A 144 -3.16 -1.67 3.92
CA MET A 144 -2.79 -3.08 3.76
C MET A 144 -2.99 -3.63 2.34
N GLY A 145 -3.45 -2.80 1.40
CA GLY A 145 -3.71 -3.25 0.03
C GLY A 145 -4.96 -4.10 -0.11
N LEU A 146 -5.95 -3.85 0.74
CA LEU A 146 -7.26 -4.52 0.71
C LEU A 146 -8.33 -3.60 0.12
N PRO A 147 -9.43 -4.15 -0.41
CA PRO A 147 -10.56 -3.35 -0.89
C PRO A 147 -11.10 -2.42 0.21
N LEU A 148 -11.25 -1.13 -0.10
CA LEU A 148 -11.85 -0.15 0.79
C LEU A 148 -13.31 -0.44 1.12
N THR A 149 -13.99 -1.19 0.27
CA THR A 149 -15.37 -1.62 0.48
C THR A 149 -15.42 -3.12 0.69
N ASN A 150 -16.22 -3.58 1.63
CA ASN A 150 -16.38 -5.01 1.87
C ASN A 150 -17.03 -5.71 0.67
N ILE A 151 -16.22 -6.41 -0.13
CA ILE A 151 -16.67 -7.14 -1.32
C ILE A 151 -17.52 -8.37 -1.02
N ASN A 152 -17.54 -8.84 0.23
CA ASN A 152 -18.40 -9.95 0.66
C ASN A 152 -19.84 -9.49 0.94
N ARG A 153 -20.09 -8.18 0.93
CA ARG A 153 -21.40 -7.57 1.10
C ARG A 153 -21.80 -6.84 -0.18
N GLY A 154 -23.10 -6.84 -0.47
CA GLY A 154 -23.64 -6.18 -1.65
C GLY A 154 -23.69 -7.07 -2.89
N ARG A 155 -24.12 -6.50 -4.01
CA ARG A 155 -24.20 -7.16 -5.32
C ARG A 155 -23.14 -6.62 -6.24
N TRP A 156 -22.27 -7.49 -6.66
CA TRP A 156 -21.14 -7.19 -7.54
C TRP A 156 -21.35 -7.82 -8.92
N GLU A 157 -20.71 -7.27 -9.91
CA GLU A 157 -20.53 -7.86 -11.23
C GLU A 157 -19.04 -7.89 -11.58
N SER A 158 -18.62 -8.94 -12.27
CA SER A 158 -17.32 -9.04 -12.87
C SER A 158 -17.37 -8.51 -14.30
N ILE A 159 -16.36 -7.74 -14.69
CA ILE A 159 -16.21 -7.23 -16.06
C ILE A 159 -15.07 -8.02 -16.71
N SER A 160 -15.34 -8.56 -17.90
CA SER A 160 -14.32 -9.26 -18.67
C SER A 160 -13.22 -8.30 -19.10
N HIS A 161 -11.97 -8.66 -18.85
CA HIS A 161 -10.79 -7.86 -19.19
C HIS A 161 -9.58 -8.78 -19.45
N PRO A 162 -8.74 -8.50 -20.48
CA PRO A 162 -7.67 -9.41 -20.89
C PRO A 162 -6.51 -9.54 -19.88
N LYS A 163 -6.44 -8.68 -18.86
CA LYS A 163 -5.29 -8.62 -17.93
C LYS A 163 -5.69 -8.68 -16.44
N TYR A 164 -6.94 -8.43 -16.09
CA TYR A 164 -7.38 -8.29 -14.70
C TYR A 164 -8.74 -8.93 -14.49
N TYR A 165 -8.98 -9.44 -13.29
CA TYR A 165 -10.36 -9.58 -12.81
C TYR A 165 -10.83 -8.23 -12.30
N ILE A 166 -11.93 -7.75 -12.83
CA ILE A 166 -12.50 -6.45 -12.45
C ILE A 166 -13.82 -6.68 -11.74
N LEU A 167 -13.97 -6.08 -10.56
CA LEU A 167 -15.22 -6.06 -9.81
C LEU A 167 -15.74 -4.63 -9.72
N THR A 168 -17.04 -4.46 -10.00
CA THR A 168 -17.78 -3.20 -9.81
C THR A 168 -19.15 -3.50 -9.20
N PRO A 169 -19.76 -2.57 -8.45
CA PRO A 169 -21.11 -2.79 -7.93
C PRO A 169 -22.16 -2.78 -9.04
N LYS A 170 -23.19 -3.62 -8.93
CA LYS A 170 -24.34 -3.63 -9.85
C LYS A 170 -25.22 -2.38 -9.73
N SER A 171 -25.08 -1.61 -8.64
CA SER A 171 -25.90 -0.42 -8.39
C SER A 171 -25.23 0.83 -8.94
N ASP A 172 -25.95 1.60 -9.72
CA ASP A 172 -25.53 2.91 -10.24
C ASP A 172 -25.84 4.08 -9.29
N LYS A 173 -26.54 3.80 -8.17
CA LYS A 173 -26.99 4.82 -7.20
C LYS A 173 -25.95 5.15 -6.13
N LEU A 174 -24.69 4.77 -6.31
CA LEU A 174 -23.63 5.03 -5.35
C LEU A 174 -23.03 6.40 -5.59
N ARG A 175 -22.84 7.18 -4.52
CA ARG A 175 -22.14 8.48 -4.58
C ARG A 175 -20.69 8.32 -5.09
N PHE A 176 -20.02 7.25 -4.69
CA PHE A 176 -18.73 6.83 -5.20
C PHE A 176 -18.86 5.44 -5.79
N ARG A 177 -18.55 5.30 -7.05
CA ARG A 177 -18.57 4.00 -7.72
C ARG A 177 -17.17 3.37 -7.63
N PRO A 178 -16.97 2.34 -6.80
CA PRO A 178 -15.72 1.61 -6.73
C PRO A 178 -15.53 0.69 -7.94
N THR A 179 -14.30 0.56 -8.40
CA THR A 179 -13.88 -0.45 -9.36
C THR A 179 -12.56 -1.04 -8.86
N PHE A 180 -12.53 -2.35 -8.68
CA PHE A 180 -11.39 -3.09 -8.16
C PHE A 180 -10.76 -3.94 -9.26
N PHE A 181 -9.43 -3.91 -9.36
CA PHE A 181 -8.63 -4.65 -10.33
C PHE A 181 -7.76 -5.65 -9.58
N PHE A 182 -7.97 -6.93 -9.84
CA PHE A 182 -7.24 -8.02 -9.19
C PHE A 182 -6.34 -8.75 -10.17
N ASP A 183 -5.21 -9.21 -9.67
CA ASP A 183 -4.32 -10.08 -10.42
C ASP A 183 -4.98 -11.44 -10.67
N PRO A 184 -4.96 -11.97 -11.91
CA PRO A 184 -5.69 -13.19 -12.26
C PRO A 184 -5.10 -14.46 -11.65
N ASN A 185 -3.85 -14.44 -11.19
CA ASN A 185 -3.19 -15.61 -10.64
C ASN A 185 -3.20 -15.62 -9.11
N SER A 186 -2.93 -14.47 -8.50
CA SER A 186 -2.81 -14.35 -7.05
C SER A 186 -4.06 -13.78 -6.38
N PHE A 187 -5.02 -13.25 -7.14
CA PHE A 187 -6.20 -12.53 -6.66
C PHE A 187 -5.87 -11.34 -5.73
N LEU A 188 -4.63 -10.85 -5.78
CA LEU A 188 -4.21 -9.67 -5.05
C LEU A 188 -4.81 -8.41 -5.69
N LEU A 189 -5.21 -7.45 -4.86
CA LEU A 189 -5.66 -6.16 -5.33
C LEU A 189 -4.47 -5.37 -5.91
N LEU A 190 -4.57 -5.01 -7.18
CA LEU A 190 -3.55 -4.21 -7.89
C LEU A 190 -3.94 -2.74 -7.97
N GLU A 191 -5.24 -2.47 -8.11
CA GLU A 191 -5.73 -1.11 -8.22
C GLU A 191 -7.18 -1.04 -7.73
N GLN A 192 -7.52 0.09 -7.11
CA GLN A 192 -8.91 0.45 -6.84
C GLN A 192 -9.15 1.90 -7.25
N ARG A 193 -10.28 2.12 -7.90
CA ARG A 193 -10.72 3.44 -8.36
C ARG A 193 -12.08 3.76 -7.77
N PHE A 194 -12.24 5.02 -7.39
CA PHE A 194 -13.50 5.57 -6.93
C PHE A 194 -13.80 6.79 -7.78
N MET A 195 -14.93 6.78 -8.45
CA MET A 195 -15.38 7.90 -9.29
C MET A 195 -16.67 8.47 -8.72
N VAL A 196 -16.80 9.79 -8.77
CA VAL A 196 -18.06 10.48 -8.47
C VAL A 196 -18.86 10.56 -9.77
N PRO A 197 -20.01 9.87 -9.89
CA PRO A 197 -20.81 9.88 -11.11
C PRO A 197 -21.20 11.31 -11.51
N GLY A 198 -21.11 11.60 -12.81
CA GLY A 198 -21.44 12.92 -13.37
C GLY A 198 -20.36 13.99 -13.16
N THR A 199 -19.21 13.65 -12.59
CA THR A 199 -18.08 14.57 -12.41
C THR A 199 -16.79 13.96 -12.95
N GLN A 200 -15.71 14.75 -12.95
CA GLN A 200 -14.36 14.26 -13.24
C GLN A 200 -13.57 13.87 -11.97
N GLN A 201 -14.19 13.99 -10.81
CA GLN A 201 -13.52 13.68 -9.54
C GLN A 201 -13.26 12.19 -9.41
N SER A 202 -12.03 11.84 -9.07
CA SER A 202 -11.62 10.45 -8.93
C SER A 202 -10.51 10.26 -7.91
N LEU A 203 -10.56 9.12 -7.23
CA LEU A 203 -9.48 8.62 -6.40
C LEU A 203 -8.99 7.31 -7.00
N THR A 204 -7.71 7.22 -7.31
CA THR A 204 -7.06 5.99 -7.79
C THR A 204 -5.98 5.58 -6.82
N ILE A 205 -6.00 4.32 -6.42
CA ILE A 205 -5.00 3.74 -5.53
C ILE A 205 -4.42 2.50 -6.21
N LYS A 206 -3.10 2.49 -6.43
CA LYS A 206 -2.38 1.35 -7.02
C LYS A 206 -1.49 0.71 -5.98
N TYR A 207 -1.45 -0.61 -6.00
CA TYR A 207 -0.63 -1.45 -5.14
C TYR A 207 0.38 -2.20 -6.00
N LEU A 208 1.64 -1.90 -5.81
CA LEU A 208 2.72 -2.37 -6.67
C LEU A 208 3.78 -3.10 -5.86
N ASN A 209 4.63 -3.82 -6.57
CA ASN A 209 5.82 -4.44 -5.99
C ASN A 209 5.50 -5.29 -4.75
N HIS A 210 4.44 -6.12 -4.85
CA HIS A 210 4.04 -6.99 -3.75
C HIS A 210 5.20 -7.85 -3.28
N GLN A 211 5.41 -7.89 -1.97
CA GLN A 211 6.45 -8.65 -1.31
C GLN A 211 5.85 -9.69 -0.38
N LYS A 212 6.51 -10.85 -0.28
CA LYS A 212 6.05 -11.93 0.58
C LYS A 212 6.52 -11.70 2.01
N LEU A 213 5.60 -11.75 2.97
CA LEU A 213 5.85 -11.63 4.39
C LEU A 213 5.14 -12.78 5.11
N GLU A 214 5.93 -13.70 5.72
CA GLU A 214 5.40 -14.87 6.45
C GLU A 214 4.34 -15.68 5.68
N GLY A 215 4.56 -15.84 4.37
CA GLY A 215 3.67 -16.62 3.50
C GLY A 215 2.61 -15.81 2.76
N GLU A 216 2.30 -14.62 3.21
CA GLU A 216 1.29 -13.73 2.65
C GLU A 216 1.91 -12.56 1.86
N PHE A 217 1.14 -11.92 0.99
CA PHE A 217 1.59 -10.81 0.17
C PHE A 217 1.08 -9.48 0.70
N ILE A 218 1.99 -8.51 0.75
CA ILE A 218 1.70 -7.11 1.07
C ILE A 218 2.21 -6.22 -0.06
N PRO A 219 1.60 -5.07 -0.34
CA PRO A 219 2.14 -4.13 -1.30
C PRO A 219 3.48 -3.57 -0.80
N GLY A 220 4.51 -3.60 -1.64
CA GLY A 220 5.78 -2.91 -1.37
C GLY A 220 5.70 -1.43 -1.67
N GLU A 221 4.74 -1.04 -2.52
CA GLU A 221 4.54 0.32 -2.96
C GLU A 221 3.06 0.62 -3.10
N VAL A 222 2.64 1.81 -2.65
CA VAL A 222 1.27 2.32 -2.78
C VAL A 222 1.32 3.70 -3.44
N GLN A 223 0.58 3.86 -4.52
CA GLN A 223 0.39 5.14 -5.21
C GLN A 223 -1.06 5.58 -5.06
N ILE A 224 -1.27 6.75 -4.47
CA ILE A 224 -2.59 7.35 -4.30
C ILE A 224 -2.64 8.60 -5.16
N SER A 225 -3.62 8.70 -6.04
CA SER A 225 -3.85 9.86 -6.90
C SER A 225 -5.28 10.33 -6.74
N LEU A 226 -5.44 11.57 -6.33
CA LEU A 226 -6.72 12.23 -6.18
C LEU A 226 -6.82 13.35 -7.23
N PHE A 227 -7.84 13.28 -8.08
CA PHE A 227 -8.22 14.35 -8.98
C PHE A 227 -9.55 14.96 -8.50
N ASP A 228 -9.53 16.23 -8.11
CA ASP A 228 -10.71 16.93 -7.57
C ASP A 228 -11.59 17.59 -8.64
N GLY A 229 -11.24 17.40 -9.91
CA GLY A 229 -11.86 18.03 -11.08
C GLY A 229 -11.05 19.21 -11.64
N ILE A 230 -10.03 19.69 -10.91
CA ILE A 230 -9.17 20.82 -11.25
C ILE A 230 -7.69 20.46 -11.11
N ALA A 231 -7.30 19.92 -9.97
CA ALA A 231 -5.92 19.62 -9.61
C ALA A 231 -5.71 18.13 -9.35
N LEU A 232 -4.50 17.64 -9.62
CA LEU A 232 -4.06 16.29 -9.31
C LEU A 232 -3.13 16.33 -8.11
N TYR A 233 -3.49 15.57 -7.08
CA TYR A 233 -2.68 15.34 -5.88
C TYR A 233 -2.19 13.90 -5.89
N SER A 234 -0.91 13.69 -5.63
CA SER A 234 -0.33 12.35 -5.62
C SER A 234 0.45 12.09 -4.34
N ILE A 235 0.23 10.90 -3.78
CA ILE A 235 1.01 10.36 -2.67
C ILE A 235 1.65 9.07 -3.16
N PHE A 236 2.97 9.01 -3.06
CA PHE A 236 3.75 7.85 -3.42
C PHE A 236 4.43 7.30 -2.17
N GLN A 237 4.16 6.04 -1.86
CA GLN A 237 4.64 5.38 -0.64
C GLN A 237 5.43 4.13 -1.00
N VAL A 238 6.63 4.00 -0.45
CA VAL A 238 7.47 2.80 -0.59
C VAL A 238 7.74 2.23 0.80
N MET A 239 7.39 0.97 1.02
CA MET A 239 7.68 0.27 2.26
C MET A 239 9.15 -0.14 2.28
N THR A 240 9.96 0.46 3.15
CA THR A 240 11.39 0.20 3.25
C THR A 240 11.75 -0.87 4.28
N SER A 241 10.87 -1.12 5.25
CA SER A 241 10.96 -2.26 6.17
C SER A 241 9.58 -2.65 6.64
N VAL A 242 9.35 -3.95 6.77
CA VAL A 242 8.06 -4.51 7.18
C VAL A 242 8.28 -5.62 8.19
N LYS A 243 7.45 -5.65 9.24
CA LYS A 243 7.39 -6.73 10.22
C LYS A 243 5.94 -7.01 10.59
N LYS A 244 5.56 -8.27 10.60
CA LYS A 244 4.30 -8.77 11.12
C LYS A 244 4.56 -9.33 12.51
N TYR A 245 3.68 -9.08 13.46
CA TYR A 245 3.79 -9.62 14.81
C TYR A 245 2.49 -10.33 15.16
N VAL A 246 2.59 -11.58 15.57
CA VAL A 246 1.47 -12.35 16.08
C VAL A 246 1.27 -12.06 17.56
N GLU A 247 2.37 -11.80 18.31
CA GLU A 247 2.36 -11.52 19.75
C GLU A 247 3.34 -10.39 20.10
N MET A 248 2.83 -9.21 20.38
CA MET A 248 3.51 -8.16 21.13
C MET A 248 2.58 -7.68 22.25
N SER A 249 3.12 -7.43 23.44
CA SER A 249 2.31 -6.80 24.49
C SER A 249 1.84 -5.44 24.01
N THR A 250 0.58 -5.11 24.27
CA THR A 250 -0.03 -3.82 23.91
C THR A 250 0.75 -2.66 24.53
N GLN A 251 1.38 -2.85 25.71
CA GLN A 251 2.20 -1.85 26.38
C GLN A 251 3.45 -1.45 25.59
N SER A 252 4.24 -2.38 25.07
CA SER A 252 5.44 -2.02 24.28
C SER A 252 5.08 -1.40 22.91
N PHE A 253 3.85 -1.61 22.43
CA PHE A 253 3.34 -1.02 21.21
C PHE A 253 2.89 0.44 21.41
N LEU A 254 2.42 0.78 22.63
CA LEU A 254 1.86 2.09 22.99
C LEU A 254 2.84 3.04 23.71
N ILE A 255 3.92 2.52 24.31
CA ILE A 255 4.89 3.31 25.12
C ILE A 255 5.54 4.48 24.34
N GLU A 256 5.61 4.38 23.00
CA GLU A 256 6.10 5.49 22.17
C GLU A 256 5.01 6.52 21.80
N LEU A 257 3.81 6.42 22.34
CA LEU A 257 2.70 7.34 22.07
C LEU A 257 2.72 8.59 22.95
N LEU A 258 3.46 8.57 24.04
CA LEU A 258 3.56 9.71 24.95
C LEU A 258 4.58 10.73 24.43
N PRO A 259 4.31 12.04 24.60
CA PRO A 259 5.19 13.12 24.16
C PRO A 259 6.54 13.11 24.87
#